data_83efb2bcecccccf16950338ae2f07f4c
#
_entry.id   83efb2bcecccccf16950338ae2f07f4c
#
_cell.length_a   1.000
_cell.length_b   1.000
_cell.length_c   1.000
_cell.angle_alpha   90.00
_cell.angle_beta   90.00
_cell.angle_gamma   90.00
#
_symmetry.space_group_name_H-M   'P 1'
#
loop_
_entity.id
_entity.type
_entity.pdbx_description
1 polymer ?
#
loop_
_entity_poly.entity_id
_entity_poly.type
_entity_poly.pdbx_seq_one_letter_code
_entity_poly.pdbx_strand_id
1 'polypeptide(L)'
;MATPIKVGIVGYGFSTKCFHLPFILPNPELHVHAFLQRAPAPDPASPSDAPGWGHCTVDFPGAKHYRTPEEFFSDGEIELVVVCTPSHEEFVERALEAGKHVVVEKPFVNTSAAADRLIALAKEKGKVLTVFHNRRFDSDFRTLEHLVNSGALGDIRDAQLHFDFPSPSWVSGWTRKEYQPGEGMAFGLGTHTVDQALRLFGTPASVTGFLRSNRGVDSDVDDTFTIVMQYAGEKRNLLVTVKTAIVTPLQDQLKFFVRGTGGSYVKFGSCPQEARAIASPGQPATDPDFGAEDPRIWGTLSTTGEFDAASQTLDAASGLHVGKYPSLPGWYRGYYENVADAVRGRAEVCVRAETARDGLRVIELARESHVRGCTMPWS
;
A
#
# COMPACT_ATOMS: atom_id res chain seq x y z
N MET A 1 -5.20 21.82 -24.13
CA MET A 1 -4.92 20.86 -23.02
C MET A 1 -4.02 21.55 -22.02
N ALA A 2 -4.19 21.34 -20.73
CA ALA A 2 -3.30 21.91 -19.72
C ALA A 2 -1.90 21.28 -19.87
N THR A 3 -0.84 22.04 -19.53
CA THR A 3 0.54 21.51 -19.50
C THR A 3 0.65 20.38 -18.50
N PRO A 4 1.25 19.23 -18.83
CA PRO A 4 1.44 18.15 -17.87
C PRO A 4 2.22 18.58 -16.62
N ILE A 5 1.84 17.99 -15.47
CA ILE A 5 2.54 18.21 -14.19
C ILE A 5 3.95 17.61 -14.30
N LYS A 6 4.96 18.42 -14.03
CA LYS A 6 6.36 18.01 -14.07
C LYS A 6 6.73 17.22 -12.81
N VAL A 7 7.01 15.93 -12.99
CA VAL A 7 7.31 14.98 -11.92
C VAL A 7 8.82 14.84 -11.76
N GLY A 8 9.32 15.07 -10.55
CA GLY A 8 10.66 14.72 -10.13
C GLY A 8 10.63 13.45 -9.25
N ILE A 9 11.53 12.50 -9.50
CA ILE A 9 11.56 11.23 -8.76
C ILE A 9 12.87 11.14 -7.97
N VAL A 10 12.75 10.91 -6.65
CA VAL A 10 13.88 10.70 -5.74
C VAL A 10 14.14 9.20 -5.61
N GLY A 11 15.28 8.76 -6.13
CA GLY A 11 15.67 7.35 -6.23
C GLY A 11 15.33 6.74 -7.60
N TYR A 12 16.19 5.82 -8.05
CA TYR A 12 16.01 5.09 -9.32
C TYR A 12 16.31 3.61 -9.08
N GLY A 13 15.38 2.91 -8.44
CA GLY A 13 15.53 1.52 -8.02
C GLY A 13 14.29 0.69 -8.30
N PHE A 14 14.18 -0.42 -7.57
CA PHE A 14 13.07 -1.37 -7.68
C PHE A 14 11.70 -0.69 -7.60
N SER A 15 11.46 0.08 -6.54
CA SER A 15 10.16 0.72 -6.33
C SER A 15 9.82 1.68 -7.47
N THR A 16 10.77 2.55 -7.87
CA THR A 16 10.58 3.46 -9.00
C THR A 16 10.19 2.73 -10.27
N LYS A 17 10.90 1.64 -10.62
CA LYS A 17 10.69 0.91 -11.87
C LYS A 17 9.47 0.01 -11.85
N CYS A 18 9.16 -0.62 -10.72
CA CYS A 18 8.04 -1.56 -10.64
C CYS A 18 6.73 -0.90 -10.21
N PHE A 19 6.78 0.13 -9.35
CA PHE A 19 5.57 0.62 -8.67
C PHE A 19 5.19 2.06 -9.00
N HIS A 20 6.05 2.84 -9.66
CA HIS A 20 5.74 4.24 -9.99
C HIS A 20 5.72 4.49 -11.48
N LEU A 21 6.82 4.24 -12.19
CA LEU A 21 6.91 4.50 -13.63
C LEU A 21 5.80 3.81 -14.44
N PRO A 22 5.43 2.54 -14.20
CA PRO A 22 4.37 1.89 -14.95
C PRO A 22 3.03 2.60 -14.90
N PHE A 23 2.77 3.39 -13.86
CA PHE A 23 1.49 4.07 -13.63
C PHE A 23 1.57 5.59 -13.85
N ILE A 24 2.76 6.19 -13.84
CA ILE A 24 3.00 7.59 -14.21
C ILE A 24 3.03 7.74 -15.72
N LEU A 25 3.79 6.89 -16.43
CA LEU A 25 4.03 7.01 -17.86
C LEU A 25 2.77 7.01 -18.74
N PRO A 26 1.74 6.18 -18.48
CA PRO A 26 0.52 6.19 -19.29
C PRO A 26 -0.43 7.35 -18.95
N ASN A 27 -0.15 8.16 -17.92
CA ASN A 27 -1.01 9.28 -17.54
C ASN A 27 -0.62 10.54 -18.33
N PRO A 28 -1.50 11.06 -19.23
CA PRO A 28 -1.16 12.20 -20.07
C PRO A 28 -1.01 13.53 -19.30
N GLU A 29 -1.46 13.57 -18.04
CA GLU A 29 -1.34 14.75 -17.19
C GLU A 29 -0.04 14.78 -16.37
N LEU A 30 0.78 13.72 -16.43
CA LEU A 30 2.04 13.60 -15.73
C LEU A 30 3.20 13.49 -16.73
N HIS A 31 4.30 14.20 -16.46
CA HIS A 31 5.52 14.13 -17.27
C HIS A 31 6.73 13.93 -16.38
N VAL A 32 7.47 12.84 -16.59
CA VAL A 32 8.73 12.59 -15.86
C VAL A 32 9.77 13.60 -16.32
N HIS A 33 10.04 14.58 -15.48
CA HIS A 33 10.90 15.73 -15.78
C HIS A 33 12.33 15.55 -15.26
N ALA A 34 12.49 14.97 -14.07
CA ALA A 34 13.79 14.87 -13.42
C ALA A 34 13.92 13.65 -12.51
N PHE A 35 15.16 13.21 -12.31
CA PHE A 35 15.50 12.18 -11.32
C PHE A 35 16.61 12.68 -10.40
N LEU A 36 16.51 12.35 -9.12
CA LEU A 36 17.61 12.39 -8.16
C LEU A 36 18.20 10.99 -8.03
N GLN A 37 19.33 10.74 -8.69
CA GLN A 37 20.09 9.51 -8.59
C GLN A 37 21.55 9.83 -8.31
N ARG A 38 22.07 9.43 -7.14
CA ARG A 38 23.43 9.82 -6.68
C ARG A 38 24.56 9.24 -7.55
N ALA A 39 24.33 8.08 -8.17
CA ALA A 39 25.31 7.50 -9.09
C ALA A 39 25.59 8.45 -10.25
N PRO A 40 26.85 8.53 -10.74
CA PRO A 40 27.15 9.24 -11.96
C PRO A 40 26.52 8.55 -13.17
N ALA A 41 26.22 9.32 -14.22
CA ALA A 41 25.78 8.75 -15.49
C ALA A 41 26.85 7.75 -16.01
N PRO A 42 26.44 6.59 -16.51
CA PRO A 42 27.37 5.63 -17.10
C PRO A 42 28.01 6.22 -18.38
N ASP A 43 29.14 5.68 -18.77
CA ASP A 43 29.78 6.03 -20.03
C ASP A 43 28.80 5.71 -21.19
N PRO A 44 28.53 6.68 -22.08
CA PRO A 44 27.70 6.44 -23.26
C PRO A 44 28.21 5.28 -24.14
N ALA A 45 29.52 4.97 -24.10
CA ALA A 45 30.09 3.83 -24.82
C ALA A 45 29.84 2.47 -24.14
N SER A 46 29.44 2.46 -22.86
CA SER A 46 29.17 1.24 -22.07
C SER A 46 27.96 1.42 -21.16
N PRO A 47 26.77 1.72 -21.69
CA PRO A 47 25.58 2.01 -20.89
C PRO A 47 25.08 0.80 -20.07
N SER A 48 25.49 -0.43 -20.45
CA SER A 48 25.18 -1.65 -19.72
C SER A 48 25.89 -1.79 -18.36
N ASP A 49 26.92 -0.99 -18.11
CA ASP A 49 27.70 -1.05 -16.86
C ASP A 49 27.03 -0.32 -15.68
N ALA A 50 25.81 0.20 -15.88
CA ALA A 50 25.04 0.80 -14.82
C ALA A 50 24.64 -0.26 -13.77
N PRO A 51 25.00 -0.09 -12.49
CA PRO A 51 24.80 -1.11 -11.46
C PRO A 51 23.31 -1.28 -11.09
N GLY A 52 22.96 -2.49 -10.68
CA GLY A 52 21.66 -2.80 -10.06
C GLY A 52 20.47 -2.58 -11.01
N TRP A 53 19.62 -1.59 -10.73
CA TRP A 53 18.41 -1.28 -11.50
C TRP A 53 18.64 -0.39 -12.72
N GLY A 54 19.89 -0.16 -13.11
CA GLY A 54 20.25 0.70 -14.24
C GLY A 54 20.36 2.18 -13.87
N HIS A 55 20.34 3.04 -14.88
CA HIS A 55 20.50 4.47 -14.69
C HIS A 55 19.45 5.30 -15.42
N CYS A 56 18.95 6.35 -14.77
CA CYS A 56 17.85 7.17 -15.31
C CYS A 56 18.24 7.87 -16.64
N THR A 57 19.50 8.23 -16.86
CA THR A 57 19.95 8.87 -18.11
C THR A 57 19.94 7.91 -19.30
N VAL A 58 19.96 6.60 -19.06
CA VAL A 58 19.87 5.58 -20.12
C VAL A 58 18.41 5.36 -20.52
N ASP A 59 17.55 5.18 -19.51
CA ASP A 59 16.14 4.87 -19.77
C ASP A 59 15.32 6.12 -20.11
N PHE A 60 15.73 7.30 -19.60
CA PHE A 60 15.06 8.60 -19.78
C PHE A 60 16.05 9.69 -20.22
N PRO A 61 16.61 9.63 -21.42
CA PRO A 61 17.65 10.58 -21.87
C PRO A 61 17.13 12.01 -22.01
N GLY A 62 15.82 12.22 -22.06
CA GLY A 62 15.19 13.54 -22.10
C GLY A 62 14.90 14.15 -20.72
N ALA A 63 15.03 13.38 -19.63
CA ALA A 63 14.82 13.88 -18.28
C ALA A 63 16.10 14.46 -17.68
N LYS A 64 15.96 15.46 -16.80
CA LYS A 64 17.10 16.00 -16.05
C LYS A 64 17.60 14.97 -15.04
N HIS A 65 18.91 14.90 -14.88
CA HIS A 65 19.57 14.07 -13.87
C HIS A 65 20.30 14.95 -12.87
N TYR A 66 19.90 14.81 -11.60
CA TYR A 66 20.53 15.47 -10.47
C TYR A 66 21.22 14.43 -9.58
N ARG A 67 22.40 14.79 -9.06
CA ARG A 67 23.17 13.92 -8.17
C ARG A 67 23.08 14.34 -6.71
N THR A 68 22.68 15.57 -6.46
CA THR A 68 22.53 16.13 -5.11
C THR A 68 21.09 16.58 -4.86
N PRO A 69 20.61 16.45 -3.62
CA PRO A 69 19.29 16.96 -3.23
C PRO A 69 19.17 18.49 -3.44
N GLU A 70 20.26 19.23 -3.21
CA GLU A 70 20.29 20.70 -3.36
C GLU A 70 19.92 21.12 -4.78
N GLU A 71 20.56 20.51 -5.78
CA GLU A 71 20.27 20.79 -7.19
C GLU A 71 18.84 20.37 -7.56
N PHE A 72 18.40 19.18 -7.12
CA PHE A 72 17.08 18.65 -7.44
C PHE A 72 15.95 19.51 -6.87
N PHE A 73 16.01 19.87 -5.58
CA PHE A 73 14.95 20.65 -4.94
C PHE A 73 14.96 22.12 -5.36
N SER A 74 16.09 22.67 -5.84
CA SER A 74 16.17 24.03 -6.40
C SER A 74 15.58 24.14 -7.81
N ASP A 75 15.31 23.03 -8.51
CA ASP A 75 14.64 23.06 -9.81
C ASP A 75 13.19 23.53 -9.66
N GLY A 76 12.92 24.79 -10.01
CA GLY A 76 11.60 25.42 -9.94
C GLY A 76 10.57 24.83 -10.91
N GLU A 77 10.99 23.99 -11.87
CA GLU A 77 10.08 23.36 -12.81
C GLU A 77 9.42 22.09 -12.26
N ILE A 78 9.99 21.45 -11.22
CA ILE A 78 9.39 20.29 -10.58
C ILE A 78 8.19 20.74 -9.76
N GLU A 79 7.00 20.21 -10.09
CA GLU A 79 5.74 20.51 -9.40
C GLU A 79 5.37 19.41 -8.37
N LEU A 80 5.62 18.13 -8.73
CA LEU A 80 5.32 16.95 -7.93
C LEU A 80 6.59 16.13 -7.70
N VAL A 81 6.90 15.78 -6.47
CA VAL A 81 8.01 14.90 -6.10
C VAL A 81 7.49 13.54 -5.70
N VAL A 82 8.07 12.47 -6.25
CA VAL A 82 7.83 11.09 -5.84
C VAL A 82 9.05 10.58 -5.09
N VAL A 83 8.88 10.24 -3.81
CA VAL A 83 9.99 9.80 -2.93
C VAL A 83 9.99 8.27 -2.84
N CYS A 84 11.03 7.63 -3.42
CA CYS A 84 11.18 6.18 -3.56
C CYS A 84 12.45 5.63 -2.89
N THR A 85 13.02 6.35 -1.95
CA THR A 85 14.23 5.94 -1.20
C THR A 85 13.86 5.18 0.07
N PRO A 86 14.77 4.39 0.69
CA PRO A 86 14.47 3.71 1.96
C PRO A 86 14.21 4.65 3.15
N SER A 87 14.78 5.86 3.13
CA SER A 87 14.49 6.92 4.11
C SER A 87 13.66 8.00 3.43
N HIS A 88 12.48 8.28 3.96
CA HIS A 88 11.52 9.20 3.34
C HIS A 88 11.51 10.59 3.96
N GLU A 89 11.66 10.68 5.28
CA GLU A 89 11.35 11.87 6.08
C GLU A 89 12.05 13.13 5.59
N GLU A 90 13.38 13.08 5.42
CA GLU A 90 14.19 14.21 4.94
C GLU A 90 13.74 14.70 3.56
N PHE A 91 13.51 13.77 2.62
CA PHE A 91 13.17 14.15 1.24
C PHE A 91 11.75 14.70 1.12
N VAL A 92 10.80 14.19 1.92
CA VAL A 92 9.44 14.73 2.00
C VAL A 92 9.46 16.14 2.57
N GLU A 93 10.19 16.37 3.67
CA GLU A 93 10.35 17.68 4.29
C GLU A 93 10.94 18.69 3.30
N ARG A 94 12.05 18.36 2.67
CA ARG A 94 12.72 19.23 1.68
C ARG A 94 11.84 19.53 0.46
N ALA A 95 11.07 18.57 -0.02
CA ALA A 95 10.13 18.79 -1.12
C ALA A 95 9.03 19.77 -0.74
N LEU A 96 8.44 19.62 0.45
CA LEU A 96 7.40 20.51 0.96
C LEU A 96 7.93 21.92 1.21
N GLU A 97 9.12 22.05 1.81
CA GLU A 97 9.79 23.34 2.00
C GLU A 97 10.09 24.07 0.69
N ALA A 98 10.45 23.29 -0.35
CA ALA A 98 10.64 23.80 -1.72
C ALA A 98 9.31 24.10 -2.44
N GLY A 99 8.16 23.98 -1.76
CA GLY A 99 6.85 24.31 -2.31
C GLY A 99 6.33 23.31 -3.35
N LYS A 100 6.75 22.03 -3.28
CA LYS A 100 6.37 20.97 -4.22
C LYS A 100 5.31 20.06 -3.59
N HIS A 101 4.42 19.48 -4.42
CA HIS A 101 3.51 18.40 -4.02
C HIS A 101 4.31 17.12 -3.83
N VAL A 102 3.82 16.19 -2.98
CA VAL A 102 4.58 14.98 -2.64
C VAL A 102 3.72 13.72 -2.69
N VAL A 103 4.22 12.72 -3.40
CA VAL A 103 3.89 11.31 -3.26
C VAL A 103 5.05 10.65 -2.53
N VAL A 104 4.80 9.94 -1.45
CA VAL A 104 5.83 9.19 -0.73
C VAL A 104 5.51 7.70 -0.71
N GLU A 105 6.54 6.88 -0.90
CA GLU A 105 6.43 5.43 -0.75
C GLU A 105 6.00 5.03 0.66
N LYS A 106 5.37 3.86 0.74
CA LYS A 106 5.03 3.24 2.03
C LYS A 106 6.24 2.43 2.56
N PRO A 107 6.43 2.32 3.86
CA PRO A 107 5.68 3.02 4.92
C PRO A 107 5.95 4.53 4.88
N PHE A 108 4.97 5.34 5.27
CA PHE A 108 5.06 6.80 5.15
C PHE A 108 6.37 7.36 5.73
N VAL A 109 6.58 7.14 7.01
CA VAL A 109 7.80 7.42 7.78
C VAL A 109 7.91 6.42 8.94
N ASN A 110 8.95 6.53 9.78
CA ASN A 110 9.21 5.53 10.82
C ASN A 110 8.30 5.66 12.07
N THR A 111 7.66 6.82 12.30
CA THR A 111 6.80 7.05 13.48
C THR A 111 5.58 7.91 13.13
N SER A 112 4.49 7.73 13.88
CA SER A 112 3.29 8.56 13.75
C SER A 112 3.57 10.03 14.06
N ALA A 113 4.46 10.32 15.01
CA ALA A 113 4.87 11.68 15.36
C ALA A 113 5.62 12.40 14.21
N ALA A 114 6.50 11.69 13.50
CA ALA A 114 7.15 12.24 12.31
C ALA A 114 6.14 12.50 11.19
N ALA A 115 5.15 11.60 11.02
CA ALA A 115 4.06 11.79 10.08
C ALA A 115 3.24 13.05 10.40
N ASP A 116 2.87 13.26 11.67
CA ASP A 116 2.12 14.47 12.12
C ASP A 116 2.87 15.76 11.76
N ARG A 117 4.21 15.78 11.95
CA ARG A 117 5.05 16.93 11.60
C ARG A 117 5.00 17.24 10.09
N LEU A 118 5.14 16.22 9.25
CA LEU A 118 5.11 16.40 7.80
C LEU A 118 3.72 16.77 7.28
N ILE A 119 2.65 16.23 7.87
CA ILE A 119 1.27 16.62 7.57
C ILE A 119 1.03 18.09 7.90
N ALA A 120 1.50 18.55 9.06
CA ALA A 120 1.39 19.95 9.45
C ALA A 120 2.15 20.86 8.46
N LEU A 121 3.36 20.48 8.06
CA LEU A 121 4.15 21.21 7.07
C LEU A 121 3.45 21.25 5.70
N ALA A 122 2.89 20.14 5.23
CA ALA A 122 2.15 20.11 3.97
C ALA A 122 0.95 21.06 3.97
N LYS A 123 0.21 21.12 5.10
CA LYS A 123 -0.91 22.07 5.30
C LYS A 123 -0.41 23.52 5.31
N GLU A 124 0.67 23.81 6.01
CA GLU A 124 1.29 25.16 6.05
C GLU A 124 1.67 25.62 4.65
N LYS A 125 2.30 24.74 3.85
CA LYS A 125 2.74 25.06 2.48
C LYS A 125 1.60 25.00 1.45
N GLY A 126 0.39 24.58 1.82
CA GLY A 126 -0.73 24.40 0.90
C GLY A 126 -0.44 23.36 -0.20
N LYS A 127 0.28 22.27 0.14
CA LYS A 127 0.70 21.25 -0.82
C LYS A 127 0.01 19.91 -0.56
N VAL A 128 -0.23 19.19 -1.63
CA VAL A 128 -0.67 17.80 -1.58
C VAL A 128 0.46 16.94 -0.99
N LEU A 129 0.14 16.14 0.03
CA LEU A 129 0.97 15.09 0.56
C LEU A 129 0.15 13.81 0.61
N THR A 130 0.59 12.77 -0.09
CA THR A 130 -0.10 11.49 -0.17
C THR A 130 0.88 10.32 -0.12
N VAL A 131 0.45 9.19 0.43
CA VAL A 131 1.26 7.98 0.61
C VAL A 131 0.86 6.93 -0.41
N PHE A 132 1.82 6.20 -0.96
CA PHE A 132 1.56 5.23 -2.01
C PHE A 132 0.97 3.91 -1.46
N HIS A 133 -0.25 3.98 -0.89
CA HIS A 133 -1.02 2.80 -0.53
C HIS A 133 -1.75 2.21 -1.77
N ASN A 134 -0.96 1.73 -2.71
CA ASN A 134 -1.43 1.16 -3.98
C ASN A 134 -2.40 -0.01 -3.82
N ARG A 135 -2.32 -0.75 -2.71
CA ARG A 135 -3.19 -1.92 -2.47
C ARG A 135 -4.65 -1.58 -2.17
N ARG A 136 -5.00 -0.31 -2.01
CA ARG A 136 -6.40 0.13 -2.09
C ARG A 136 -7.00 -0.10 -3.48
N PHE A 137 -6.15 -0.22 -4.50
CA PHE A 137 -6.51 -0.43 -5.89
C PHE A 137 -6.28 -1.88 -6.34
N ASP A 138 -6.01 -2.80 -5.43
CA ASP A 138 -6.00 -4.24 -5.69
C ASP A 138 -7.41 -4.71 -6.07
N SER A 139 -7.52 -5.62 -7.04
CA SER A 139 -8.79 -6.21 -7.47
C SER A 139 -9.56 -6.85 -6.30
N ASP A 140 -8.85 -7.58 -5.47
CA ASP A 140 -9.40 -8.28 -4.31
C ASP A 140 -9.94 -7.28 -3.26
N PHE A 141 -9.20 -6.21 -2.96
CA PHE A 141 -9.63 -5.20 -1.99
C PHE A 141 -10.78 -4.35 -2.53
N ARG A 142 -10.74 -3.92 -3.79
CA ARG A 142 -11.84 -3.19 -4.43
C ARG A 142 -13.14 -4.00 -4.40
N THR A 143 -13.03 -5.32 -4.60
CA THR A 143 -14.18 -6.23 -4.52
C THR A 143 -14.71 -6.31 -3.09
N LEU A 144 -13.85 -6.48 -2.10
CA LEU A 144 -14.26 -6.49 -0.69
C LEU A 144 -14.92 -5.16 -0.29
N GLU A 145 -14.30 -4.03 -0.64
CA GLU A 145 -14.85 -2.69 -0.36
C GLU A 145 -16.23 -2.51 -1.01
N HIS A 146 -16.41 -2.96 -2.25
CA HIS A 146 -17.69 -2.94 -2.93
C HIS A 146 -18.76 -3.77 -2.16
N LEU A 147 -18.45 -5.00 -1.79
CA LEU A 147 -19.38 -5.88 -1.08
C LEU A 147 -19.77 -5.32 0.32
N VAL A 148 -18.83 -4.72 1.02
CA VAL A 148 -19.09 -4.05 2.31
C VAL A 148 -19.99 -2.83 2.11
N ASN A 149 -19.64 -1.95 1.16
CA ASN A 149 -20.37 -0.70 0.93
C ASN A 149 -21.76 -0.89 0.31
N SER A 150 -21.97 -1.96 -0.46
CA SER A 150 -23.28 -2.32 -1.02
C SER A 150 -24.18 -3.06 -0.04
N GLY A 151 -23.70 -3.33 1.18
CA GLY A 151 -24.48 -4.01 2.23
C GLY A 151 -24.64 -5.52 2.03
N ALA A 152 -23.93 -6.14 1.08
CA ALA A 152 -24.02 -7.58 0.79
C ALA A 152 -23.80 -8.46 2.03
N LEU A 153 -22.98 -7.99 2.96
CA LEU A 153 -22.62 -8.72 4.17
C LEU A 153 -23.43 -8.29 5.40
N GLY A 154 -24.26 -7.26 5.29
CA GLY A 154 -24.95 -6.66 6.44
C GLY A 154 -23.99 -6.00 7.42
N ASP A 155 -24.30 -5.99 8.71
CA ASP A 155 -23.41 -5.48 9.76
C ASP A 155 -22.23 -6.40 9.95
N ILE A 156 -21.01 -5.94 9.68
CA ILE A 156 -19.79 -6.74 9.85
C ILE A 156 -19.55 -7.01 11.34
N ARG A 157 -19.24 -8.26 11.67
CA ARG A 157 -18.94 -8.73 13.04
C ARG A 157 -17.50 -9.17 13.20
N ASP A 158 -16.91 -9.75 12.15
CA ASP A 158 -15.54 -10.23 12.16
C ASP A 158 -14.92 -10.02 10.79
N ALA A 159 -13.71 -9.46 10.74
CA ALA A 159 -12.95 -9.30 9.53
C ALA A 159 -11.48 -9.69 9.74
N GLN A 160 -10.99 -10.58 8.91
CA GLN A 160 -9.59 -10.99 8.90
C GLN A 160 -8.97 -10.62 7.54
N LEU A 161 -7.91 -9.81 7.59
CA LEU A 161 -7.15 -9.39 6.42
C LEU A 161 -5.73 -9.95 6.54
N HIS A 162 -5.33 -10.74 5.55
CA HIS A 162 -4.06 -11.45 5.55
C HIS A 162 -3.15 -10.97 4.43
N PHE A 163 -1.85 -10.99 4.69
CA PHE A 163 -0.82 -10.80 3.70
C PHE A 163 0.36 -11.73 4.00
N ASP A 164 0.12 -13.01 3.77
CA ASP A 164 1.06 -14.07 4.09
C ASP A 164 2.04 -14.31 2.93
N PHE A 165 3.29 -14.63 3.26
CA PHE A 165 4.35 -14.96 2.31
C PHE A 165 5.02 -16.27 2.70
N PRO A 166 4.86 -17.35 1.92
CA PRO A 166 5.50 -18.62 2.23
C PRO A 166 7.02 -18.51 2.06
N SER A 167 7.75 -18.58 3.16
CA SER A 167 9.23 -18.65 3.19
C SER A 167 9.94 -17.61 2.31
N PRO A 168 9.70 -16.29 2.48
CA PRO A 168 10.26 -15.29 1.60
C PRO A 168 11.80 -15.22 1.74
N SER A 169 12.52 -15.38 0.63
CA SER A 169 13.99 -15.45 0.62
C SER A 169 14.67 -14.19 1.17
N TRP A 170 14.04 -13.02 1.00
CA TRP A 170 14.57 -11.73 1.48
C TRP A 170 14.54 -11.56 3.00
N VAL A 171 13.75 -12.35 3.74
CA VAL A 171 13.72 -12.35 5.21
C VAL A 171 14.91 -13.13 5.79
N SER A 172 15.49 -14.08 5.06
CA SER A 172 16.61 -14.90 5.52
C SER A 172 17.87 -14.07 5.85
N GLY A 173 18.01 -12.89 5.24
CA GLY A 173 19.10 -11.96 5.51
C GLY A 173 18.89 -11.05 6.75
N TRP A 174 17.75 -11.15 7.43
CA TRP A 174 17.44 -10.33 8.59
C TRP A 174 18.09 -10.91 9.86
N THR A 175 19.29 -10.46 10.18
CA THR A 175 20.09 -10.97 11.31
C THR A 175 20.04 -10.08 12.55
N ARG A 176 19.48 -8.86 12.44
CA ARG A 176 19.37 -7.93 13.57
C ARG A 176 18.48 -8.54 14.66
N LYS A 177 18.92 -8.40 15.91
CA LYS A 177 18.20 -8.89 17.09
C LYS A 177 17.31 -7.83 17.71
N GLU A 178 17.83 -6.62 17.86
CA GLU A 178 17.13 -5.50 18.51
C GLU A 178 16.28 -4.74 17.48
N TYR A 179 15.06 -4.45 17.85
CA TYR A 179 14.13 -3.67 17.02
C TYR A 179 14.53 -2.19 16.96
N GLN A 180 14.39 -1.60 15.79
CA GLN A 180 14.41 -0.16 15.59
C GLN A 180 13.11 0.30 14.88
N PRO A 181 12.59 1.53 15.17
CA PRO A 181 11.43 2.06 14.45
C PRO A 181 11.63 2.00 12.93
N GLY A 182 10.65 1.47 12.24
CA GLY A 182 10.73 1.27 10.80
C GLY A 182 11.11 -0.13 10.34
N GLU A 183 11.34 -1.06 11.27
CA GLU A 183 11.72 -2.45 10.98
C GLU A 183 10.58 -3.44 11.20
N GLY A 184 10.77 -4.64 10.65
CA GLY A 184 9.86 -5.76 10.80
C GLY A 184 8.72 -5.81 9.78
N MET A 185 8.05 -6.96 9.78
CA MET A 185 6.99 -7.25 8.82
C MET A 185 5.71 -6.47 9.12
N ALA A 186 5.42 -6.21 10.40
CA ALA A 186 4.29 -5.36 10.79
C ALA A 186 4.41 -3.96 10.19
N PHE A 187 5.64 -3.41 10.12
CA PHE A 187 5.91 -2.14 9.47
C PHE A 187 5.93 -2.27 7.94
N GLY A 188 6.64 -3.26 7.38
CA GLY A 188 6.82 -3.40 5.93
C GLY A 188 5.56 -3.82 5.17
N LEU A 189 4.86 -4.85 5.65
CA LEU A 189 3.64 -5.40 5.03
C LEU A 189 2.37 -5.07 5.80
N GLY A 190 2.43 -5.00 7.13
CA GLY A 190 1.29 -4.66 7.98
C GLY A 190 0.72 -3.29 7.66
N THR A 191 1.54 -2.36 7.20
CA THR A 191 1.09 -1.04 6.71
C THR A 191 -0.02 -1.15 5.65
N HIS A 192 0.02 -2.16 4.77
CA HIS A 192 -1.01 -2.39 3.75
C HIS A 192 -2.32 -2.92 4.34
N THR A 193 -2.24 -3.98 5.15
CA THR A 193 -3.45 -4.60 5.74
C THR A 193 -4.10 -3.71 6.79
N VAL A 194 -3.31 -2.96 7.55
CA VAL A 194 -3.82 -1.95 8.49
C VAL A 194 -4.50 -0.81 7.74
N ASP A 195 -3.89 -0.30 6.65
CA ASP A 195 -4.50 0.74 5.82
C ASP A 195 -5.85 0.28 5.23
N GLN A 196 -5.92 -0.95 4.71
CA GLN A 196 -7.17 -1.55 4.23
C GLN A 196 -8.22 -1.67 5.33
N ALA A 197 -7.84 -2.08 6.54
CA ALA A 197 -8.73 -2.16 7.69
C ALA A 197 -9.24 -0.77 8.13
N LEU A 198 -8.35 0.22 8.21
CA LEU A 198 -8.73 1.61 8.53
C LEU A 198 -9.64 2.21 7.46
N ARG A 199 -9.43 1.88 6.19
CA ARG A 199 -10.27 2.32 5.08
C ARG A 199 -11.70 1.79 5.18
N LEU A 200 -11.86 0.51 5.56
CA LEU A 200 -13.18 -0.13 5.68
C LEU A 200 -13.90 0.21 6.99
N PHE A 201 -13.17 0.27 8.08
CA PHE A 201 -13.78 0.27 9.41
C PHE A 201 -13.49 1.51 10.25
N GLY A 202 -12.51 2.34 9.82
CA GLY A 202 -12.07 3.52 10.58
C GLY A 202 -11.11 3.16 11.71
N THR A 203 -10.82 4.13 12.59
CA THR A 203 -9.90 3.97 13.71
C THR A 203 -10.48 3.08 14.80
N PRO A 204 -9.69 2.16 15.37
CA PRO A 204 -10.12 1.29 16.45
C PRO A 204 -10.20 2.04 17.79
N ALA A 205 -10.94 1.48 18.77
CA ALA A 205 -10.91 1.95 20.15
C ALA A 205 -9.70 1.40 20.94
N SER A 206 -9.20 0.22 20.55
CA SER A 206 -8.02 -0.39 21.15
C SER A 206 -7.35 -1.40 20.23
N VAL A 207 -6.08 -1.68 20.49
CA VAL A 207 -5.22 -2.56 19.68
C VAL A 207 -4.52 -3.56 20.57
N THR A 208 -4.50 -4.84 20.14
CA THR A 208 -3.68 -5.89 20.75
C THR A 208 -2.76 -6.49 19.69
N GLY A 209 -1.47 -6.58 19.98
CA GLY A 209 -0.46 -7.07 19.05
C GLY A 209 0.26 -8.33 19.53
N PHE A 210 0.52 -9.24 18.59
CA PHE A 210 1.38 -10.42 18.77
C PHE A 210 2.41 -10.44 17.66
N LEU A 211 3.67 -10.18 18.00
CA LEU A 211 4.78 -10.13 17.06
C LEU A 211 5.72 -11.29 17.32
N ARG A 212 6.22 -11.93 16.27
CA ARG A 212 7.07 -13.12 16.36
C ARG A 212 8.20 -13.09 15.33
N SER A 213 9.29 -13.75 15.66
CA SER A 213 10.38 -14.06 14.73
C SER A 213 10.39 -15.58 14.48
N ASN A 214 9.85 -15.98 13.30
CA ASN A 214 9.73 -17.38 12.89
C ASN A 214 10.80 -17.81 11.85
N ARG A 215 11.69 -16.90 11.46
CA ARG A 215 12.78 -17.15 10.50
C ARG A 215 13.98 -17.92 11.08
N GLY A 216 13.89 -18.40 12.35
CA GLY A 216 14.97 -19.14 13.01
C GLY A 216 16.01 -18.25 13.68
N VAL A 217 15.77 -16.95 13.81
CA VAL A 217 16.60 -15.99 14.55
C VAL A 217 15.82 -15.50 15.76
N ASP A 218 16.39 -15.59 16.95
CA ASP A 218 15.83 -14.96 18.15
C ASP A 218 16.00 -13.43 18.04
N SER A 219 14.89 -12.73 17.87
CA SER A 219 14.90 -11.32 17.47
C SER A 219 13.58 -10.62 17.84
N ASP A 220 13.70 -9.36 18.26
CA ASP A 220 12.57 -8.45 18.46
C ASP A 220 12.05 -7.85 17.13
N VAL A 221 12.78 -8.05 16.03
CA VAL A 221 12.33 -7.67 14.68
C VAL A 221 11.41 -8.77 14.16
N ASP A 222 10.14 -8.47 14.07
CA ASP A 222 9.11 -9.42 13.66
C ASP A 222 9.16 -9.74 12.15
N ASP A 223 8.85 -10.99 11.83
CA ASP A 223 8.55 -11.47 10.47
C ASP A 223 7.15 -12.08 10.38
N THR A 224 6.50 -12.23 11.51
CA THR A 224 5.15 -12.77 11.64
C THR A 224 4.41 -11.95 12.70
N PHE A 225 3.19 -11.51 12.38
CA PHE A 225 2.39 -10.75 13.33
C PHE A 225 0.90 -11.08 13.24
N THR A 226 0.21 -10.83 14.34
CA THR A 226 -1.25 -10.73 14.43
C THR A 226 -1.58 -9.47 15.21
N ILE A 227 -2.34 -8.57 14.60
CA ILE A 227 -2.84 -7.35 15.23
C ILE A 227 -4.37 -7.44 15.28
N VAL A 228 -4.94 -7.29 16.46
CA VAL A 228 -6.38 -7.31 16.72
C VAL A 228 -6.85 -5.92 17.07
N MET A 229 -7.82 -5.41 16.34
CA MET A 229 -8.42 -4.09 16.52
C MET A 229 -9.84 -4.26 17.03
N GLN A 230 -10.18 -3.59 18.14
CA GLN A 230 -11.51 -3.54 18.74
C GLN A 230 -12.10 -2.15 18.54
N TYR A 231 -13.40 -2.09 18.38
CA TYR A 231 -14.14 -0.87 18.10
C TYR A 231 -15.11 -0.53 19.26
N ALA A 232 -15.61 0.68 19.27
CA ALA A 232 -16.57 1.19 20.27
C ALA A 232 -17.84 1.70 19.60
N GLY A 233 -18.81 2.14 20.41
CA GLY A 233 -20.08 2.71 19.95
C GLY A 233 -20.90 1.72 19.13
N GLU A 234 -21.35 2.14 17.96
CA GLU A 234 -22.16 1.31 17.06
C GLU A 234 -21.37 0.10 16.53
N LYS A 235 -20.06 0.21 16.41
CA LYS A 235 -19.16 -0.86 15.95
C LYS A 235 -18.62 -1.74 17.08
N ARG A 236 -19.14 -1.65 18.32
CA ARG A 236 -18.62 -2.41 19.49
C ARG A 236 -18.60 -3.94 19.33
N ASN A 237 -19.39 -4.47 18.40
CA ASN A 237 -19.45 -5.90 18.11
C ASN A 237 -18.55 -6.31 16.92
N LEU A 238 -17.77 -5.38 16.36
CA LEU A 238 -16.81 -5.64 15.30
C LEU A 238 -15.46 -6.00 15.89
N LEU A 239 -14.87 -7.09 15.41
CA LEU A 239 -13.48 -7.45 15.65
C LEU A 239 -12.75 -7.50 14.30
N VAL A 240 -11.64 -6.78 14.17
CA VAL A 240 -10.80 -6.82 12.97
C VAL A 240 -9.44 -7.37 13.32
N THR A 241 -8.98 -8.35 12.55
CA THR A 241 -7.67 -8.96 12.69
C THR A 241 -6.87 -8.77 11.41
N VAL A 242 -5.66 -8.22 11.51
CA VAL A 242 -4.71 -8.17 10.41
C VAL A 242 -3.52 -9.06 10.72
N LYS A 243 -3.07 -9.85 9.71
CA LYS A 243 -2.05 -10.88 9.91
C LYS A 243 -1.06 -10.92 8.76
N THR A 244 0.17 -11.30 9.11
CA THR A 244 1.19 -11.78 8.17
C THR A 244 1.92 -12.95 8.80
N ALA A 245 2.15 -14.01 8.05
CA ALA A 245 2.95 -15.15 8.43
C ALA A 245 3.91 -15.54 7.30
N ILE A 246 5.12 -15.95 7.67
CA ILE A 246 6.13 -16.50 6.75
C ILE A 246 6.14 -18.04 6.75
N VAL A 247 5.56 -18.66 7.78
CA VAL A 247 5.38 -20.11 7.86
C VAL A 247 3.91 -20.41 7.54
N THR A 248 3.65 -20.65 6.25
CA THR A 248 2.28 -20.79 5.72
C THR A 248 2.28 -21.68 4.47
N PRO A 249 2.38 -23.02 4.62
CA PRO A 249 2.39 -23.95 3.50
C PRO A 249 0.96 -24.17 2.96
N LEU A 250 0.41 -23.17 2.30
CA LEU A 250 -0.86 -23.20 1.61
C LEU A 250 -0.65 -23.00 0.11
N GLN A 251 -1.44 -23.66 -0.72
CA GLN A 251 -1.40 -23.50 -2.17
C GLN A 251 -1.77 -22.08 -2.59
N ASP A 252 -2.92 -21.59 -2.10
CA ASP A 252 -3.36 -20.21 -2.26
C ASP A 252 -3.52 -19.61 -0.87
N GLN A 253 -2.85 -18.49 -0.59
CA GLN A 253 -2.88 -17.85 0.71
C GLN A 253 -4.26 -17.23 0.98
N LEU A 254 -4.75 -17.36 2.23
CA LEU A 254 -5.94 -16.63 2.66
C LEU A 254 -5.67 -15.12 2.55
N LYS A 255 -6.58 -14.41 1.89
CA LYS A 255 -6.50 -12.96 1.73
C LYS A 255 -7.50 -12.26 2.62
N PHE A 256 -8.76 -12.64 2.52
CA PHE A 256 -9.84 -12.09 3.33
C PHE A 256 -10.78 -13.17 3.85
N PHE A 257 -11.17 -13.02 5.11
CA PHE A 257 -12.31 -13.72 5.69
C PHE A 257 -13.16 -12.71 6.44
N VAL A 258 -14.33 -12.36 5.90
CA VAL A 258 -15.21 -11.33 6.47
C VAL A 258 -16.59 -11.90 6.69
N ARG A 259 -17.14 -11.68 7.89
CA ARG A 259 -18.45 -12.17 8.33
C ARG A 259 -19.32 -11.02 8.82
N GLY A 260 -20.54 -10.98 8.35
CA GLY A 260 -21.56 -10.05 8.78
C GLY A 260 -22.90 -10.73 9.03
N THR A 261 -23.90 -9.95 9.38
CA THR A 261 -25.26 -10.44 9.69
C THR A 261 -26.01 -10.90 8.45
N GLY A 262 -25.67 -10.38 7.27
CA GLY A 262 -26.29 -10.70 5.98
C GLY A 262 -25.50 -11.67 5.12
N GLY A 263 -24.22 -11.87 5.41
CA GLY A 263 -23.37 -12.75 4.60
C GLY A 263 -21.93 -12.83 5.05
N SER A 264 -21.16 -13.65 4.32
CA SER A 264 -19.72 -13.84 4.51
C SER A 264 -19.01 -13.85 3.17
N TYR A 265 -17.75 -13.35 3.17
CA TYR A 265 -16.88 -13.35 2.00
C TYR A 265 -15.53 -13.96 2.36
N VAL A 266 -15.11 -14.96 1.57
CA VAL A 266 -13.84 -15.66 1.74
C VAL A 266 -13.04 -15.57 0.44
N LYS A 267 -11.81 -15.04 0.51
CA LYS A 267 -10.94 -14.84 -0.64
C LYS A 267 -9.59 -15.50 -0.40
N PHE A 268 -9.16 -16.34 -1.34
CA PHE A 268 -7.82 -16.90 -1.42
C PHE A 268 -7.10 -16.36 -2.66
N GLY A 269 -5.77 -16.33 -2.60
CA GLY A 269 -4.91 -15.77 -3.65
C GLY A 269 -4.87 -14.24 -3.62
N SER A 270 -3.94 -13.67 -4.38
CA SER A 270 -3.66 -12.24 -4.39
C SER A 270 -3.86 -11.62 -5.76
N CYS A 271 -4.16 -10.32 -5.78
CA CYS A 271 -4.22 -9.50 -6.97
C CYS A 271 -2.95 -9.65 -7.84
N PRO A 272 -3.07 -9.80 -9.18
CA PRO A 272 -1.94 -10.05 -10.07
C PRO A 272 -1.10 -8.80 -10.40
N GLN A 273 -1.56 -7.60 -10.09
CA GLN A 273 -0.96 -6.34 -10.55
C GLN A 273 0.51 -6.20 -10.13
N GLU A 274 0.84 -6.53 -8.88
CA GLU A 274 2.24 -6.44 -8.39
C GLU A 274 3.16 -7.40 -9.15
N ALA A 275 2.75 -8.66 -9.31
CA ALA A 275 3.54 -9.65 -10.05
C ALA A 275 3.76 -9.20 -11.51
N ARG A 276 2.75 -8.65 -12.16
CA ARG A 276 2.85 -8.12 -13.54
C ARG A 276 3.77 -6.90 -13.61
N ALA A 277 3.69 -5.98 -12.64
CA ALA A 277 4.56 -4.81 -12.56
C ALA A 277 6.04 -5.21 -12.35
N ILE A 278 6.29 -6.21 -11.51
CA ILE A 278 7.63 -6.76 -11.27
C ILE A 278 8.17 -7.49 -12.50
N ALA A 279 7.31 -8.18 -13.26
CA ALA A 279 7.71 -8.89 -14.47
C ALA A 279 8.10 -7.96 -15.63
N SER A 280 7.63 -6.69 -15.61
CA SER A 280 7.90 -5.71 -16.67
C SER A 280 8.31 -4.35 -16.08
N PRO A 281 9.48 -4.25 -15.42
CA PRO A 281 9.91 -3.04 -14.72
C PRO A 281 10.05 -1.84 -15.67
N GLY A 282 9.45 -0.70 -15.29
CA GLY A 282 9.54 0.55 -16.05
C GLY A 282 8.65 0.61 -17.30
N GLN A 283 7.94 -0.47 -17.64
CA GLN A 283 7.03 -0.46 -18.77
C GLN A 283 5.64 0.10 -18.38
N PRO A 284 5.02 0.93 -19.25
CA PRO A 284 3.68 1.46 -18.98
C PRO A 284 2.64 0.34 -18.81
N ALA A 285 1.85 0.40 -17.74
CA ALA A 285 0.76 -0.54 -17.47
C ALA A 285 -0.48 -0.18 -18.30
N THR A 286 -0.44 -0.46 -19.59
CA THR A 286 -1.51 -0.11 -20.55
C THR A 286 -2.41 -1.29 -20.94
N ASP A 287 -2.03 -2.52 -20.55
CA ASP A 287 -2.84 -3.72 -20.79
C ASP A 287 -4.21 -3.56 -20.10
N PRO A 288 -5.33 -3.68 -20.84
CA PRO A 288 -6.69 -3.62 -20.26
C PRO A 288 -6.91 -4.66 -19.15
N ASP A 289 -6.27 -5.82 -19.25
CA ASP A 289 -6.40 -6.92 -18.30
C ASP A 289 -5.35 -6.84 -17.17
N PHE A 290 -4.55 -5.77 -17.08
CA PHE A 290 -3.49 -5.62 -16.09
C PHE A 290 -3.96 -5.88 -14.65
N GLY A 291 -5.20 -5.49 -14.32
CA GLY A 291 -5.82 -5.69 -13.00
C GLY A 291 -6.80 -6.87 -12.94
N ALA A 292 -6.99 -7.63 -14.03
CA ALA A 292 -7.95 -8.73 -14.05
C ALA A 292 -7.43 -9.98 -13.31
N GLU A 293 -8.26 -10.55 -12.44
CA GLU A 293 -7.98 -11.81 -11.75
C GLU A 293 -8.46 -13.02 -12.53
N ASP A 294 -7.74 -14.13 -12.39
CA ASP A 294 -8.22 -15.45 -12.82
C ASP A 294 -9.49 -15.82 -12.03
N PRO A 295 -10.60 -16.24 -12.68
CA PRO A 295 -11.82 -16.68 -12.01
C PRO A 295 -11.61 -17.78 -10.96
N ARG A 296 -10.56 -18.58 -11.09
CA ARG A 296 -10.20 -19.64 -10.14
C ARG A 296 -9.98 -19.09 -8.72
N ILE A 297 -9.42 -17.89 -8.61
CA ILE A 297 -9.13 -17.24 -7.31
C ILE A 297 -10.21 -16.22 -6.90
N TRP A 298 -11.32 -16.07 -7.61
CA TRP A 298 -12.43 -15.23 -7.12
C TRP A 298 -12.92 -15.69 -5.76
N GLY A 299 -13.27 -14.71 -4.92
CA GLY A 299 -13.76 -15.00 -3.57
C GLY A 299 -15.15 -15.65 -3.58
N THR A 300 -15.43 -16.45 -2.58
CA THR A 300 -16.74 -17.03 -2.36
C THR A 300 -17.58 -16.08 -1.51
N LEU A 301 -18.71 -15.67 -2.05
CA LEU A 301 -19.75 -14.90 -1.37
C LEU A 301 -20.88 -15.85 -0.93
N SER A 302 -21.26 -15.81 0.35
CA SER A 302 -22.41 -16.53 0.91
C SER A 302 -23.32 -15.51 1.58
N THR A 303 -24.61 -15.47 1.23
CA THR A 303 -25.58 -14.48 1.75
C THR A 303 -26.89 -15.13 2.16
N THR A 304 -27.57 -14.53 3.13
CA THR A 304 -28.88 -15.01 3.62
C THR A 304 -30.03 -14.76 2.63
N GLY A 305 -29.86 -13.76 1.77
CA GLY A 305 -30.76 -13.46 0.64
C GLY A 305 -29.95 -13.37 -0.64
N GLU A 306 -30.59 -13.50 -1.80
CA GLU A 306 -29.92 -13.35 -3.08
C GLU A 306 -29.36 -11.91 -3.22
N PHE A 307 -28.06 -11.79 -3.42
CA PHE A 307 -27.38 -10.52 -3.65
C PHE A 307 -27.04 -10.33 -5.14
N ASP A 308 -26.59 -11.39 -5.79
CA ASP A 308 -26.23 -11.38 -7.21
C ASP A 308 -26.65 -12.71 -7.89
N ALA A 309 -27.78 -12.68 -8.57
CA ALA A 309 -28.33 -13.84 -9.28
C ALA A 309 -27.41 -14.42 -10.38
N ALA A 310 -26.45 -13.61 -10.89
CA ALA A 310 -25.54 -14.07 -11.94
C ALA A 310 -24.42 -14.95 -11.40
N SER A 311 -24.02 -14.74 -10.14
CA SER A 311 -22.87 -15.45 -9.52
C SER A 311 -23.26 -16.37 -8.37
N GLN A 312 -24.49 -16.29 -7.84
CA GLN A 312 -24.92 -17.09 -6.70
C GLN A 312 -26.03 -18.07 -7.07
N THR A 313 -26.04 -19.20 -6.36
CA THR A 313 -27.15 -20.18 -6.40
C THR A 313 -27.58 -20.53 -4.97
N LEU A 314 -28.87 -20.81 -4.79
CA LEU A 314 -29.40 -21.26 -3.50
C LEU A 314 -28.88 -22.66 -3.19
N ASP A 315 -28.11 -22.79 -2.12
CA ASP A 315 -27.72 -24.08 -1.54
C ASP A 315 -28.85 -24.59 -0.62
N ALA A 316 -29.54 -25.63 -1.03
CA ALA A 316 -30.66 -26.15 -0.31
C ALA A 316 -30.31 -26.71 1.09
N ALA A 317 -29.08 -27.11 1.34
CA ALA A 317 -28.66 -27.67 2.60
C ALA A 317 -28.46 -26.61 3.68
N SER A 318 -27.85 -25.48 3.31
CA SER A 318 -27.61 -24.35 4.22
C SER A 318 -28.69 -23.27 4.18
N GLY A 319 -29.47 -23.21 3.11
CA GLY A 319 -30.45 -22.14 2.86
C GLY A 319 -29.80 -20.81 2.47
N LEU A 320 -28.51 -20.82 2.12
CA LEU A 320 -27.74 -19.64 1.71
C LEU A 320 -27.63 -19.54 0.19
N HIS A 321 -27.53 -18.32 -0.32
CA HIS A 321 -27.11 -18.06 -1.70
C HIS A 321 -25.59 -18.03 -1.74
N VAL A 322 -24.96 -18.95 -2.49
CA VAL A 322 -23.49 -19.15 -2.50
C VAL A 322 -22.95 -19.12 -3.91
N GLY A 323 -21.82 -18.46 -4.12
CA GLY A 323 -21.12 -18.49 -5.39
C GLY A 323 -19.78 -17.74 -5.39
N LYS A 324 -19.03 -17.95 -6.46
CA LYS A 324 -17.79 -17.18 -6.75
C LYS A 324 -18.20 -15.80 -7.28
N TYR A 325 -17.92 -14.76 -6.49
CA TYR A 325 -18.23 -13.40 -6.90
C TYR A 325 -17.12 -12.85 -7.80
N PRO A 326 -17.42 -12.37 -9.02
CA PRO A 326 -16.44 -11.84 -9.94
C PRO A 326 -15.65 -10.69 -9.33
N SER A 327 -14.33 -10.78 -9.33
CA SER A 327 -13.50 -9.70 -8.81
C SER A 327 -13.57 -8.48 -9.72
N LEU A 328 -13.73 -7.31 -9.13
CA LEU A 328 -13.56 -6.04 -9.84
C LEU A 328 -12.11 -5.93 -10.32
N PRO A 329 -11.86 -5.41 -11.53
CA PRO A 329 -10.48 -5.22 -11.99
C PRO A 329 -9.69 -4.34 -11.04
N GLY A 330 -8.44 -4.68 -10.77
CA GLY A 330 -7.52 -3.81 -10.06
C GLY A 330 -7.20 -2.56 -10.89
N TRP A 331 -6.80 -1.45 -10.22
CA TRP A 331 -6.66 -0.16 -10.88
C TRP A 331 -5.52 0.69 -10.29
N TYR A 332 -4.28 0.19 -10.30
CA TYR A 332 -3.14 0.95 -9.76
C TYR A 332 -2.93 2.31 -10.44
N ARG A 333 -3.30 2.44 -11.72
CA ARG A 333 -3.29 3.72 -12.43
C ARG A 333 -4.18 4.76 -11.77
N GLY A 334 -5.29 4.33 -11.16
CA GLY A 334 -6.24 5.21 -10.47
C GLY A 334 -5.62 6.00 -9.33
N TYR A 335 -4.55 5.50 -8.72
CA TYR A 335 -3.80 6.28 -7.74
C TYR A 335 -3.21 7.55 -8.36
N TYR A 336 -2.48 7.43 -9.47
CA TYR A 336 -1.85 8.58 -10.12
C TYR A 336 -2.84 9.47 -10.88
N GLU A 337 -3.95 8.93 -11.36
CA GLU A 337 -5.06 9.72 -11.90
C GLU A 337 -5.63 10.64 -10.81
N ASN A 338 -5.89 10.11 -9.61
CA ASN A 338 -6.34 10.91 -8.46
C ASN A 338 -5.27 11.91 -7.99
N VAL A 339 -3.99 11.54 -7.99
CA VAL A 339 -2.90 12.48 -7.64
C VAL A 339 -2.87 13.67 -8.59
N ALA A 340 -2.99 13.43 -9.90
CA ALA A 340 -3.03 14.51 -10.90
C ALA A 340 -4.25 15.42 -10.67
N ASP A 341 -5.42 14.85 -10.41
CA ASP A 341 -6.63 15.60 -10.08
C ASP A 341 -6.47 16.43 -8.80
N ALA A 342 -5.86 15.87 -7.76
CA ALA A 342 -5.65 16.57 -6.51
C ALA A 342 -4.65 17.74 -6.64
N VAL A 343 -3.54 17.54 -7.36
CA VAL A 343 -2.56 18.60 -7.66
C VAL A 343 -3.20 19.74 -8.46
N ARG A 344 -4.17 19.42 -9.33
CA ARG A 344 -4.96 20.41 -10.09
C ARG A 344 -6.12 21.03 -9.32
N GLY A 345 -6.37 20.60 -8.08
CA GLY A 345 -7.50 21.08 -7.28
C GLY A 345 -8.87 20.58 -7.76
N ARG A 346 -8.92 19.50 -8.53
CA ARG A 346 -10.17 18.91 -9.06
C ARG A 346 -10.77 17.85 -8.13
N ALA A 347 -9.97 17.27 -7.24
CA ALA A 347 -10.39 16.25 -6.29
C ALA A 347 -9.55 16.31 -5.01
N GLU A 348 -10.06 15.69 -3.95
CA GLU A 348 -9.28 15.36 -2.76
C GLU A 348 -8.42 14.10 -3.03
N VAL A 349 -7.28 13.97 -2.33
CA VAL A 349 -6.48 12.74 -2.39
C VAL A 349 -7.25 11.56 -1.81
N CYS A 350 -7.32 10.46 -2.54
CA CYS A 350 -7.97 9.22 -2.08
C CYS A 350 -7.18 8.52 -0.95
N VAL A 351 -5.87 8.71 -0.90
CA VAL A 351 -4.99 8.23 0.18
C VAL A 351 -4.49 9.43 0.97
N ARG A 352 -5.21 9.78 2.03
CA ARG A 352 -4.84 10.89 2.91
C ARG A 352 -3.64 10.51 3.78
N ALA A 353 -2.69 11.43 3.94
CA ALA A 353 -1.52 11.22 4.79
C ALA A 353 -1.90 10.93 6.26
N GLU A 354 -3.02 11.50 6.74
CA GLU A 354 -3.56 11.24 8.06
C GLU A 354 -3.94 9.76 8.25
N THR A 355 -4.55 9.12 7.23
CA THR A 355 -4.89 7.69 7.32
C THR A 355 -3.63 6.82 7.40
N ALA A 356 -2.58 7.18 6.63
CA ALA A 356 -1.30 6.49 6.71
C ALA A 356 -0.61 6.69 8.07
N ARG A 357 -0.71 7.90 8.66
CA ARG A 357 -0.27 8.18 10.03
C ARG A 357 -1.02 7.32 11.05
N ASP A 358 -2.34 7.19 10.92
CA ASP A 358 -3.16 6.32 11.78
C ASP A 358 -2.72 4.84 11.64
N GLY A 359 -2.35 4.41 10.44
CA GLY A 359 -1.76 3.10 10.21
C GLY A 359 -0.46 2.87 10.99
N LEU A 360 0.45 3.85 10.99
CA LEU A 360 1.65 3.80 11.82
C LEU A 360 1.32 3.72 13.32
N ARG A 361 0.33 4.51 13.77
CA ARG A 361 -0.10 4.49 15.18
C ARG A 361 -0.66 3.13 15.59
N VAL A 362 -1.43 2.44 14.74
CA VAL A 362 -1.87 1.06 15.00
C VAL A 362 -0.68 0.13 15.18
N ILE A 363 0.34 0.23 14.33
CA ILE A 363 1.55 -0.62 14.41
C ILE A 363 2.35 -0.32 15.69
N GLU A 364 2.50 0.96 16.06
CA GLU A 364 3.14 1.36 17.32
C GLU A 364 2.41 0.78 18.54
N LEU A 365 1.08 0.94 18.60
CA LEU A 365 0.24 0.39 19.67
C LEU A 365 0.30 -1.14 19.72
N ALA A 366 0.33 -1.81 18.56
CA ALA A 366 0.46 -3.27 18.49
C ALA A 366 1.79 -3.75 19.08
N ARG A 367 2.87 -3.02 18.79
CA ARG A 367 4.20 -3.33 19.34
C ARG A 367 4.25 -3.06 20.85
N GLU A 368 3.71 -1.94 21.30
CA GLU A 368 3.60 -1.64 22.72
C GLU A 368 2.76 -2.69 23.46
N SER A 369 1.63 -3.09 22.88
CA SER A 369 0.79 -4.16 23.38
C SER A 369 1.54 -5.49 23.52
N HIS A 370 2.33 -5.85 22.51
CA HIS A 370 3.15 -7.06 22.53
C HIS A 370 4.17 -7.04 23.67
N VAL A 371 4.90 -5.93 23.85
CA VAL A 371 5.93 -5.77 24.89
C VAL A 371 5.30 -5.78 26.30
N ARG A 372 4.15 -5.10 26.47
CA ARG A 372 3.48 -5.00 27.78
C ARG A 372 2.58 -6.19 28.09
N GLY A 373 2.27 -7.04 27.14
CA GLY A 373 1.35 -8.17 27.31
C GLY A 373 -0.11 -7.75 27.59
N CYS A 374 -0.52 -6.56 27.15
CA CYS A 374 -1.89 -6.04 27.36
C CYS A 374 -2.42 -5.27 26.15
N THR A 375 -3.74 -5.12 26.09
CA THR A 375 -4.40 -4.29 25.07
C THR A 375 -4.09 -2.80 25.30
N MET A 376 -3.77 -2.09 24.23
CA MET A 376 -3.49 -0.65 24.25
C MET A 376 -4.69 0.15 23.76
N PRO A 377 -5.15 1.17 24.51
CA PRO A 377 -6.22 2.05 24.03
C PRO A 377 -5.72 2.93 22.87
N TRP A 378 -6.65 3.29 21.99
CA TRP A 378 -6.40 4.35 21.01
C TRP A 378 -6.36 5.70 21.74
N SER A 379 -5.20 6.34 21.75
CA SER A 379 -4.97 7.64 22.41
C SER A 379 -4.31 8.61 21.44
#